data_3d7145208c42c438e4f317befd347d03
#
_entry.id   3d7145208c42c438e4f317befd347d03
#
_cell.length_a   1.000
_cell.length_b   1.000
_cell.length_c   1.000
_cell.angle_alpha   90.00
_cell.angle_beta   90.00
_cell.angle_gamma   90.00
#
_symmetry.space_group_name_H-M   'P 1'
#
loop_
_entity.id
_entity.type
_entity.pdbx_description
1 polymer ?
#
loop_
_entity_poly.entity_id
_entity_poly.type
_entity_poly.pdbx_seq_one_letter_code
_entity_poly.pdbx_strand_id
1 'polypeptide(L)'
;MKRVLTLLLTLVLGLSVSPAVAEEVFSLSEAVFASPNVWDASYRAANLTTSASYVNFSCTLPYEGAVSLSITQEATGTLVYSRDYGVVSGTFRSEDIYLKLESSTTTYQVQLNCGEQSYCFPIDRVMARLEGNAACSAGYPLSSINGRDVWQTVTLLDLNAMEGSSATYDLYASNRYVLGSVTFSVSGGAVCASVSLNPNADVSVDSATVYVASTALEASTLGKRGCTAASGGLDSYISGSGTGLAAVYVKLSVSFQPDGLPEGISPVWSGQEELWQRMLQETTSEAVG
;
A
#
# COMPACT_ATOMS: atom_id res chain seq x y z
N MET A 1 64.84 12.19 41.02
CA MET A 1 63.73 12.43 40.07
C MET A 1 63.92 11.89 38.66
N LYS A 2 65.17 11.62 38.17
CA LYS A 2 65.34 11.08 36.80
C LYS A 2 65.04 9.58 36.61
N ARG A 3 65.05 8.78 37.69
CA ARG A 3 64.79 7.32 37.59
C ARG A 3 63.36 6.93 37.63
N VAL A 4 62.46 7.79 38.11
CA VAL A 4 60.99 7.53 38.15
C VAL A 4 60.32 7.84 36.79
N LEU A 5 60.90 8.78 36.03
CA LEU A 5 60.35 9.16 34.71
C LEU A 5 60.64 8.08 33.65
N THR A 6 61.72 7.32 33.80
CA THR A 6 62.05 6.25 32.85
C THR A 6 61.16 5.01 33.04
N LEU A 7 60.65 4.76 34.24
CA LEU A 7 59.76 3.62 34.52
C LEU A 7 58.32 3.88 34.05
N LEU A 8 57.90 5.15 34.04
CA LEU A 8 56.58 5.52 33.54
C LEU A 8 56.51 5.49 32.01
N LEU A 9 57.63 5.78 31.33
CA LEU A 9 57.65 5.78 29.86
C LEU A 9 57.70 4.35 29.27
N THR A 10 58.26 3.39 30.02
CA THR A 10 58.27 1.99 29.61
C THR A 10 56.95 1.28 29.84
N LEU A 11 56.12 1.77 30.77
CA LEU A 11 54.80 1.19 31.02
C LEU A 11 53.75 1.63 29.98
N VAL A 12 53.95 2.80 29.36
CA VAL A 12 53.03 3.33 28.33
C VAL A 12 53.30 2.70 26.94
N LEU A 13 54.52 2.23 26.69
CA LEU A 13 54.88 1.58 25.43
C LEU A 13 54.59 0.06 25.39
N GLY A 14 54.15 -0.52 26.50
CA GLY A 14 53.81 -1.94 26.61
C GLY A 14 52.34 -2.29 26.33
N LEU A 15 51.46 -1.30 26.11
CA LEU A 15 50.13 -1.51 25.58
C LEU A 15 50.22 -1.57 24.05
N SER A 16 50.73 -2.66 23.51
CA SER A 16 50.48 -3.03 22.14
C SER A 16 48.95 -3.22 22.02
N VAL A 17 48.29 -2.22 21.51
CA VAL A 17 46.97 -2.40 20.94
C VAL A 17 47.19 -3.40 19.81
N SER A 18 46.89 -4.67 20.06
CA SER A 18 46.69 -5.61 18.97
C SER A 18 45.71 -4.94 18.03
N PRO A 19 46.04 -4.76 16.74
CA PRO A 19 45.03 -4.36 15.80
C PRO A 19 43.93 -5.39 15.97
N ALA A 20 42.73 -4.95 16.36
CA ALA A 20 41.57 -5.77 16.22
C ALA A 20 41.60 -6.18 14.74
N VAL A 21 41.90 -7.43 14.48
CA VAL A 21 41.69 -8.03 13.17
C VAL A 21 40.22 -7.77 12.96
N ALA A 22 39.88 -6.86 12.06
CA ALA A 22 38.52 -6.65 11.66
C ALA A 22 38.07 -8.02 11.18
N GLU A 23 37.23 -8.67 11.97
CA GLU A 23 36.61 -9.93 11.60
C GLU A 23 36.00 -9.67 10.23
N GLU A 24 36.49 -10.37 9.21
CA GLU A 24 36.03 -10.18 7.85
C GLU A 24 34.60 -10.68 7.82
N VAL A 25 33.63 -9.74 8.00
CA VAL A 25 32.23 -10.07 8.09
C VAL A 25 31.79 -10.55 6.72
N PHE A 26 31.37 -11.80 6.66
CA PHE A 26 30.71 -12.34 5.47
C PHE A 26 29.56 -11.42 5.07
N SER A 27 29.62 -10.86 3.86
CA SER A 27 28.59 -9.96 3.36
C SER A 27 27.87 -10.57 2.18
N LEU A 28 26.56 -10.51 2.20
CA LEU A 28 25.75 -10.81 1.05
C LEU A 28 26.03 -9.75 -0.02
N SER A 29 26.66 -10.14 -1.13
CA SER A 29 27.02 -9.21 -2.20
C SER A 29 25.83 -8.90 -3.11
N GLU A 30 24.89 -9.84 -3.22
CA GLU A 30 23.68 -9.73 -4.03
C GLU A 30 22.61 -10.64 -3.44
N ALA A 31 21.41 -10.10 -3.23
CA ALA A 31 20.20 -10.87 -2.95
C ALA A 31 19.26 -10.72 -4.13
N VAL A 32 18.88 -11.85 -4.74
CA VAL A 32 17.95 -11.87 -5.88
C VAL A 32 16.65 -12.47 -5.41
N PHE A 33 15.57 -11.74 -5.57
CA PHE A 33 14.22 -12.20 -5.30
C PHE A 33 13.55 -12.55 -6.62
N ALA A 34 13.40 -13.85 -6.88
CA ALA A 34 12.74 -14.34 -8.07
C ALA A 34 11.28 -14.67 -7.77
N SER A 35 10.42 -14.12 -8.58
CA SER A 35 8.98 -14.38 -8.58
C SER A 35 8.41 -13.83 -9.87
N PRO A 36 7.15 -14.10 -10.24
CA PRO A 36 6.47 -13.32 -11.25
C PRO A 36 6.58 -11.81 -11.05
N ASN A 37 6.74 -11.37 -9.80
CA ASN A 37 7.02 -9.99 -9.43
C ASN A 37 8.50 -9.87 -9.03
N VAL A 38 9.35 -9.54 -9.96
CA VAL A 38 10.74 -9.18 -9.68
C VAL A 38 10.75 -7.81 -9.01
N TRP A 39 11.42 -7.68 -7.87
CA TRP A 39 11.67 -6.39 -7.32
C TRP A 39 13.13 -6.19 -6.95
N ASP A 40 13.53 -4.95 -6.97
CA ASP A 40 14.88 -4.51 -6.67
C ASP A 40 15.08 -4.47 -5.15
N ALA A 41 15.73 -5.49 -4.63
CA ALA A 41 16.21 -5.48 -3.27
C ALA A 41 17.53 -4.74 -3.23
N SER A 42 17.50 -3.44 -3.01
CA SER A 42 18.70 -2.75 -2.58
C SER A 42 19.04 -3.23 -1.18
N TYR A 43 19.90 -4.22 -1.09
CA TYR A 43 20.45 -4.71 0.16
C TYR A 43 21.18 -3.57 0.88
N ARG A 44 20.60 -3.02 1.91
CA ARG A 44 21.26 -2.15 2.87
C ARG A 44 20.67 -2.37 4.26
N ALA A 45 21.37 -3.16 5.00
CA ALA A 45 21.55 -3.08 6.46
C ALA A 45 20.38 -3.29 7.41
N ALA A 46 19.09 -3.30 7.05
CA ALA A 46 18.05 -3.51 8.05
C ALA A 46 17.11 -4.64 7.68
N ASN A 47 16.19 -4.41 6.78
CA ASN A 47 15.20 -5.42 6.43
C ASN A 47 15.03 -5.45 4.91
N LEU A 48 15.14 -6.64 4.33
CA LEU A 48 14.71 -6.83 2.96
C LEU A 48 13.19 -6.95 2.95
N THR A 49 12.52 -6.18 2.10
CA THR A 49 11.07 -6.24 1.95
C THR A 49 10.73 -6.77 0.58
N THR A 50 9.84 -7.77 0.48
CA THR A 50 9.42 -8.35 -0.79
C THR A 50 7.94 -8.67 -0.86
N SER A 51 7.33 -8.42 -2.01
CA SER A 51 6.01 -8.94 -2.35
C SER A 51 6.08 -10.27 -3.12
N ALA A 52 7.27 -10.75 -3.42
CA ALA A 52 7.48 -12.00 -4.12
C ALA A 52 7.15 -13.21 -3.23
N SER A 53 6.45 -14.20 -3.79
CA SER A 53 6.14 -15.45 -3.07
C SER A 53 7.32 -16.42 -3.06
N TYR A 54 8.26 -16.26 -3.99
CA TYR A 54 9.48 -17.06 -4.09
C TYR A 54 10.68 -16.13 -4.03
N VAL A 55 11.68 -16.56 -3.28
CA VAL A 55 12.96 -15.84 -3.16
C VAL A 55 14.10 -16.81 -3.45
N ASN A 56 15.19 -16.30 -3.99
CA ASN A 56 16.45 -17.00 -4.05
C ASN A 56 17.58 -16.07 -3.61
N PHE A 57 18.70 -16.67 -3.23
CA PHE A 57 19.86 -15.95 -2.71
C PHE A 57 21.06 -16.23 -3.59
N SER A 58 21.78 -15.18 -3.92
CA SER A 58 23.05 -15.25 -4.60
C SER A 58 24.05 -14.36 -3.88
N CYS A 59 25.22 -14.90 -3.60
CA CYS A 59 26.31 -14.13 -2.98
C CYS A 59 27.67 -14.68 -3.39
N THR A 60 28.69 -13.84 -3.29
CA THR A 60 30.08 -14.30 -3.40
C THR A 60 30.55 -14.77 -2.02
N LEU A 61 31.01 -16.00 -1.95
CA LEU A 61 31.54 -16.56 -0.72
C LEU A 61 32.95 -16.02 -0.42
N PRO A 62 33.27 -15.76 0.85
CA PRO A 62 34.59 -15.25 1.24
C PRO A 62 35.72 -16.28 1.04
N TYR A 63 35.37 -17.56 1.09
CA TYR A 63 36.29 -18.70 0.89
C TYR A 63 35.47 -19.94 0.52
N GLU A 64 36.19 -21.01 0.14
CA GLU A 64 35.58 -22.32 -0.05
C GLU A 64 35.20 -22.92 1.30
N GLY A 65 33.93 -23.29 1.48
CA GLY A 65 33.45 -23.83 2.75
C GLY A 65 32.11 -24.57 2.62
N ALA A 66 31.78 -25.28 3.70
CA ALA A 66 30.46 -25.90 3.81
C ALA A 66 29.37 -24.82 3.91
N VAL A 67 28.40 -24.85 3.00
CA VAL A 67 27.34 -23.85 2.94
C VAL A 67 26.03 -24.47 3.36
N SER A 68 25.33 -23.83 4.29
CA SER A 68 23.96 -24.16 4.64
C SER A 68 23.09 -22.90 4.70
N LEU A 69 21.82 -23.05 4.35
CA LEU A 69 20.83 -21.99 4.38
C LEU A 69 19.61 -22.46 5.17
N SER A 70 19.18 -21.67 6.11
CA SER A 70 17.93 -21.89 6.83
C SER A 70 17.09 -20.63 6.90
N ILE A 71 15.76 -20.79 6.93
CA ILE A 71 14.81 -19.70 7.05
C ILE A 71 13.78 -20.06 8.09
N THR A 72 13.59 -19.18 9.07
CA THR A 72 12.67 -19.35 10.18
C THR A 72 11.64 -18.22 10.19
N GLN A 73 10.37 -18.53 10.34
CA GLN A 73 9.36 -17.51 10.55
C GLN A 73 9.53 -16.91 11.95
N GLU A 74 9.73 -15.59 12.02
CA GLU A 74 10.10 -14.93 13.29
C GLU A 74 9.01 -15.07 14.36
N ALA A 75 7.75 -14.81 14.01
CA ALA A 75 6.65 -14.78 14.97
C ALA A 75 6.38 -16.14 15.64
N THR A 76 6.66 -17.25 14.96
CA THR A 76 6.36 -18.61 15.44
C THR A 76 7.60 -19.42 15.80
N GLY A 77 8.79 -18.99 15.37
CA GLY A 77 10.01 -19.78 15.43
C GLY A 77 10.02 -20.99 14.51
N THR A 78 9.06 -21.09 13.59
CA THR A 78 8.92 -22.26 12.71
C THR A 78 9.98 -22.25 11.62
N LEU A 79 10.75 -23.33 11.53
CA LEU A 79 11.69 -23.55 10.43
C LEU A 79 10.89 -23.84 9.15
N VAL A 80 10.94 -22.94 8.18
CA VAL A 80 10.19 -23.08 6.91
C VAL A 80 11.05 -23.62 5.78
N TYR A 81 12.35 -23.46 5.90
CA TYR A 81 13.32 -23.96 4.93
C TYR A 81 14.65 -24.28 5.61
N SER A 82 15.28 -25.38 5.20
CA SER A 82 16.64 -25.72 5.59
C SER A 82 17.29 -26.61 4.55
N ARG A 83 18.49 -26.25 4.10
CA ARG A 83 19.26 -27.05 3.17
C ARG A 83 20.75 -26.92 3.42
N ASP A 84 21.44 -28.06 3.32
CA ASP A 84 22.90 -28.15 3.25
C ASP A 84 23.31 -28.31 1.77
N TYR A 85 24.17 -27.43 1.31
CA TYR A 85 24.67 -27.39 -0.07
C TYR A 85 26.05 -28.06 -0.20
N GLY A 86 26.60 -28.56 0.90
CA GLY A 86 27.96 -29.12 0.92
C GLY A 86 29.00 -28.03 0.75
N VAL A 87 30.20 -28.43 0.27
CA VAL A 87 31.32 -27.50 0.07
C VAL A 87 31.10 -26.73 -1.24
N VAL A 88 31.09 -25.41 -1.16
CA VAL A 88 30.91 -24.50 -2.29
C VAL A 88 32.07 -23.51 -2.32
N SER A 89 32.53 -23.15 -3.51
CA SER A 89 33.53 -22.11 -3.76
C SER A 89 33.02 -21.06 -4.76
N GLY A 90 33.45 -19.82 -4.58
CA GLY A 90 33.11 -18.71 -5.44
C GLY A 90 31.69 -18.21 -5.23
N THR A 91 30.80 -18.34 -6.21
CA THR A 91 29.42 -17.83 -6.09
C THR A 91 28.46 -18.92 -5.61
N PHE A 92 27.80 -18.67 -4.49
CA PHE A 92 26.68 -19.46 -4.01
C PHE A 92 25.38 -19.00 -4.68
N ARG A 93 24.50 -19.95 -5.00
CA ARG A 93 23.11 -19.70 -5.40
C ARG A 93 22.20 -20.75 -4.77
N SER A 94 21.09 -20.29 -4.19
CA SER A 94 19.99 -21.16 -3.76
C SER A 94 19.04 -21.43 -4.91
N GLU A 95 18.16 -22.43 -4.73
CA GLU A 95 16.93 -22.57 -5.50
C GLU A 95 15.90 -21.51 -5.09
N ASP A 96 14.76 -21.52 -5.79
CA ASP A 96 13.59 -20.72 -5.44
C ASP A 96 12.93 -21.29 -4.19
N ILE A 97 12.81 -20.47 -3.15
CA ILE A 97 12.27 -20.84 -1.85
C ILE A 97 10.93 -20.12 -1.65
N TYR A 98 9.89 -20.88 -1.35
CA TYR A 98 8.57 -20.32 -1.10
C TYR A 98 8.47 -19.69 0.29
N LEU A 99 8.09 -18.41 0.34
CA LEU A 99 7.77 -17.68 1.56
C LEU A 99 6.28 -17.37 1.59
N LYS A 100 5.55 -17.98 2.51
CA LYS A 100 4.11 -17.76 2.68
C LYS A 100 3.85 -16.39 3.33
N LEU A 101 2.81 -15.70 2.88
CA LEU A 101 2.26 -14.55 3.57
C LEU A 101 1.18 -15.03 4.54
N GLU A 102 1.46 -14.99 5.84
CA GLU A 102 0.53 -15.46 6.88
C GLU A 102 -0.40 -14.35 7.37
N SER A 103 0.08 -13.11 7.30
CA SER A 103 -0.64 -11.90 7.72
C SER A 103 -0.35 -10.78 6.73
N SER A 104 -0.71 -9.56 7.03
CA SER A 104 -0.37 -8.39 6.21
C SER A 104 1.14 -8.25 5.98
N THR A 105 1.93 -8.57 6.98
CA THR A 105 3.40 -8.66 6.88
C THR A 105 3.88 -9.87 7.66
N THR A 106 4.74 -10.69 7.07
CA THR A 106 5.32 -11.87 7.71
C THR A 106 6.84 -11.77 7.64
N THR A 107 7.49 -11.66 8.79
CA THR A 107 8.96 -11.56 8.88
C THR A 107 9.58 -12.95 8.97
N TYR A 108 10.60 -13.18 8.17
CA TYR A 108 11.42 -14.39 8.15
C TYR A 108 12.86 -14.04 8.48
N GLN A 109 13.49 -14.82 9.36
CA GLN A 109 14.91 -14.76 9.64
C GLN A 109 15.64 -15.74 8.73
N VAL A 110 16.54 -15.20 7.91
CA VAL A 110 17.42 -15.98 7.04
C VAL A 110 18.76 -16.14 7.70
N GLN A 111 19.27 -17.36 7.73
CA GLN A 111 20.62 -17.67 8.19
C GLN A 111 21.36 -18.41 7.09
N LEU A 112 22.42 -17.79 6.58
CA LEU A 112 23.36 -18.38 5.63
C LEU A 112 24.70 -18.62 6.34
N ASN A 113 25.18 -19.86 6.34
CA ASN A 113 26.47 -20.22 6.90
C ASN A 113 27.43 -20.59 5.78
N CYS A 114 28.71 -20.23 5.95
CA CYS A 114 29.83 -20.69 5.12
C CYS A 114 30.99 -21.05 6.05
N GLY A 115 31.24 -22.36 6.23
CA GLY A 115 32.19 -22.85 7.23
C GLY A 115 31.79 -22.41 8.63
N GLU A 116 32.69 -21.67 9.30
CA GLU A 116 32.46 -21.13 10.64
C GLU A 116 31.78 -19.75 10.65
N GLN A 117 31.60 -19.11 9.49
CA GLN A 117 30.95 -17.82 9.39
C GLN A 117 29.45 -17.97 9.19
N SER A 118 28.70 -17.11 9.85
CA SER A 118 27.25 -17.06 9.75
C SER A 118 26.79 -15.64 9.45
N TYR A 119 25.84 -15.54 8.53
CA TYR A 119 25.22 -14.29 8.15
C TYR A 119 23.69 -14.40 8.35
N CYS A 120 23.15 -13.49 9.16
CA CYS A 120 21.72 -13.47 9.49
C CYS A 120 21.09 -12.15 9.09
N PHE A 121 19.92 -12.20 8.49
CA PHE A 121 19.18 -11.00 8.12
C PHE A 121 17.68 -11.30 8.03
N PRO A 122 16.81 -10.33 8.32
CA PRO A 122 15.36 -10.48 8.17
C PRO A 122 14.90 -10.21 6.75
N ILE A 123 13.81 -10.87 6.38
CA ILE A 123 13.01 -10.58 5.18
C ILE A 123 11.56 -10.35 5.60
N ASP A 124 11.01 -9.21 5.24
CA ASP A 124 9.59 -8.90 5.37
C ASP A 124 8.85 -9.28 4.09
N ARG A 125 8.05 -10.34 4.18
CA ARG A 125 7.13 -10.74 3.13
C ARG A 125 5.85 -9.92 3.25
N VAL A 126 5.61 -9.03 2.29
CA VAL A 126 4.48 -8.10 2.27
C VAL A 126 3.52 -8.40 1.12
N MET A 127 2.33 -7.81 1.15
CA MET A 127 1.43 -7.83 0.00
C MET A 127 2.03 -7.03 -1.16
N ALA A 128 1.72 -7.43 -2.38
CA ALA A 128 2.11 -6.65 -3.56
C ALA A 128 1.39 -5.29 -3.57
N ARG A 129 2.10 -4.23 -3.95
CA ARG A 129 1.49 -2.93 -4.21
C ARG A 129 0.44 -3.08 -5.32
N LEU A 130 -0.71 -2.48 -5.12
CA LEU A 130 -1.79 -2.44 -6.10
C LEU A 130 -1.66 -1.15 -6.92
N GLU A 131 -1.34 -1.29 -8.20
CA GLU A 131 -1.09 -0.17 -9.11
C GLU A 131 -2.34 0.17 -9.93
N GLY A 132 -2.57 1.47 -10.17
CA GLY A 132 -3.63 1.97 -11.04
C GLY A 132 -5.04 1.54 -10.64
N ASN A 133 -5.28 1.27 -9.37
CA ASN A 133 -6.53 0.74 -8.89
C ASN A 133 -7.61 1.81 -8.82
N ALA A 134 -8.87 1.41 -8.99
CA ALA A 134 -9.98 2.33 -8.86
C ALA A 134 -10.33 2.58 -7.38
N ALA A 135 -10.59 3.84 -7.04
CA ALA A 135 -11.14 4.21 -5.74
C ALA A 135 -12.31 5.20 -5.90
N CYS A 136 -13.27 5.13 -4.99
CA CYS A 136 -14.42 6.04 -4.92
C CYS A 136 -14.90 6.20 -3.47
N SER A 137 -15.65 7.29 -3.23
CA SER A 137 -16.32 7.50 -1.94
C SER A 137 -17.42 6.47 -1.72
N ALA A 138 -17.66 6.13 -0.45
CA ALA A 138 -18.81 5.31 -0.07
C ALA A 138 -20.14 6.00 -0.43
N GLY A 139 -21.17 5.20 -0.73
CA GLY A 139 -22.47 5.75 -1.09
C GLY A 139 -23.44 4.70 -1.59
N TYR A 140 -24.17 5.03 -2.65
CA TYR A 140 -25.13 4.16 -3.31
C TYR A 140 -24.50 3.42 -4.50
N PRO A 141 -24.81 2.13 -4.73
CA PRO A 141 -24.19 1.35 -5.79
C PRO A 141 -24.44 1.96 -7.18
N LEU A 142 -23.36 2.23 -7.92
CA LEU A 142 -23.48 2.73 -9.29
C LEU A 142 -24.19 1.72 -10.21
N SER A 143 -24.07 0.42 -9.92
CA SER A 143 -24.78 -0.65 -10.59
C SER A 143 -26.32 -0.51 -10.47
N SER A 144 -26.83 -0.07 -9.33
CA SER A 144 -28.26 0.18 -9.11
C SER A 144 -28.77 1.42 -9.86
N ILE A 145 -27.88 2.38 -10.17
CA ILE A 145 -28.26 3.59 -10.92
C ILE A 145 -28.28 3.32 -12.43
N ASN A 146 -27.30 2.62 -12.97
CA ASN A 146 -27.09 2.56 -14.41
C ASN A 146 -26.93 1.15 -15.00
N GLY A 147 -27.14 0.11 -14.18
CA GLY A 147 -27.13 -1.30 -14.58
C GLY A 147 -25.74 -1.86 -14.95
N ARG A 148 -24.66 -1.13 -14.69
CA ARG A 148 -23.31 -1.64 -14.94
C ARG A 148 -22.91 -2.61 -13.84
N ASP A 149 -22.28 -3.70 -14.23
CA ASP A 149 -21.66 -4.63 -13.27
C ASP A 149 -20.30 -4.06 -12.80
N VAL A 150 -20.39 -3.13 -11.84
CA VAL A 150 -19.24 -2.46 -11.22
C VAL A 150 -19.47 -2.32 -9.72
N TRP A 151 -18.39 -2.37 -8.96
CA TRP A 151 -18.42 -2.24 -7.50
C TRP A 151 -18.48 -0.78 -7.00
N GLN A 152 -18.14 0.19 -7.87
CA GLN A 152 -18.09 1.60 -7.51
C GLN A 152 -19.43 2.14 -7.05
N THR A 153 -19.36 3.19 -6.26
CA THR A 153 -20.50 3.87 -5.66
C THR A 153 -20.51 5.34 -5.99
N VAL A 154 -21.65 5.95 -5.82
CA VAL A 154 -21.88 7.40 -5.84
C VAL A 154 -22.42 7.84 -4.49
N THR A 155 -22.09 9.04 -4.04
CA THR A 155 -22.66 9.63 -2.84
C THR A 155 -23.81 10.55 -3.24
N LEU A 156 -25.01 10.29 -2.74
CA LEU A 156 -26.17 11.14 -2.97
C LEU A 156 -26.22 12.20 -1.87
N LEU A 157 -26.37 13.45 -2.25
CA LEU A 157 -26.38 14.60 -1.36
C LEU A 157 -27.68 15.40 -1.55
N ASP A 158 -28.26 15.83 -0.44
CA ASP A 158 -29.29 16.88 -0.43
C ASP A 158 -28.58 18.23 -0.27
N LEU A 159 -28.46 18.96 -1.39
CA LEU A 159 -27.69 20.20 -1.43
C LEU A 159 -28.31 21.30 -0.56
N ASN A 160 -29.65 21.32 -0.45
CA ASN A 160 -30.33 22.30 0.39
C ASN A 160 -30.09 22.02 1.88
N ALA A 161 -30.12 20.75 2.28
CA ALA A 161 -29.85 20.34 3.66
C ALA A 161 -28.38 20.50 4.04
N MET A 162 -27.48 20.47 3.05
CA MET A 162 -26.02 20.57 3.26
C MET A 162 -25.44 21.96 3.00
N GLU A 163 -26.24 22.96 2.60
CA GLU A 163 -25.73 24.30 2.33
C GLU A 163 -24.97 24.87 3.53
N GLY A 164 -23.70 25.28 3.29
CA GLY A 164 -22.80 25.79 4.35
C GLY A 164 -22.28 24.71 5.32
N SER A 165 -22.51 23.44 5.06
CA SER A 165 -22.04 22.32 5.86
C SER A 165 -21.20 21.32 5.08
N SER A 166 -20.73 20.29 5.75
CA SER A 166 -19.95 19.22 5.13
C SER A 166 -20.32 17.83 5.69
N ALA A 167 -20.11 16.80 4.88
CA ALA A 167 -20.25 15.41 5.28
C ALA A 167 -19.06 14.61 4.79
N THR A 168 -18.62 13.66 5.61
CA THR A 168 -17.42 12.84 5.34
C THR A 168 -17.85 11.38 5.17
N TYR A 169 -17.30 10.73 4.16
CA TYR A 169 -17.54 9.34 3.80
C TYR A 169 -16.22 8.63 3.58
N ASP A 170 -16.19 7.32 3.82
CA ASP A 170 -15.01 6.51 3.57
C ASP A 170 -14.66 6.48 2.08
N LEU A 171 -13.36 6.43 1.78
CA LEU A 171 -12.80 6.23 0.46
C LEU A 171 -12.35 4.77 0.33
N TYR A 172 -12.96 4.03 -0.60
CA TYR A 172 -12.66 2.62 -0.84
C TYR A 172 -11.88 2.41 -2.13
N ALA A 173 -10.95 1.45 -2.10
CA ALA A 173 -10.27 0.95 -3.29
C ALA A 173 -10.41 -0.57 -3.40
N SER A 174 -10.43 -1.10 -4.63
CA SER A 174 -10.56 -2.53 -4.95
C SER A 174 -11.79 -3.19 -4.32
N ASN A 175 -12.83 -2.45 -3.97
CA ASN A 175 -13.99 -2.94 -3.21
C ASN A 175 -13.63 -3.64 -1.88
N ARG A 176 -12.51 -3.30 -1.29
CA ARG A 176 -12.00 -4.00 -0.09
C ARG A 176 -11.29 -3.09 0.90
N TYR A 177 -10.48 -2.16 0.44
CA TYR A 177 -9.58 -1.40 1.30
C TYR A 177 -10.09 0.01 1.55
N VAL A 178 -10.06 0.44 2.80
CA VAL A 178 -10.36 1.82 3.18
C VAL A 178 -9.06 2.63 3.12
N LEU A 179 -8.95 3.47 2.09
CA LEU A 179 -7.75 4.30 1.88
C LEU A 179 -7.74 5.58 2.70
N GLY A 180 -8.90 6.01 3.20
CA GLY A 180 -9.09 7.27 3.88
C GLY A 180 -10.53 7.73 3.78
N SER A 181 -10.76 9.01 3.57
CA SER A 181 -12.09 9.60 3.49
C SER A 181 -12.21 10.66 2.40
N VAL A 182 -13.44 10.91 1.99
CA VAL A 182 -13.83 12.04 1.14
C VAL A 182 -14.79 12.92 1.94
N THR A 183 -14.47 14.20 2.03
CA THR A 183 -15.35 15.21 2.61
C THR A 183 -15.99 16.02 1.50
N PHE A 184 -17.32 16.02 1.47
CA PHE A 184 -18.11 16.87 0.59
C PHE A 184 -18.54 18.11 1.34
N SER A 185 -18.36 19.27 0.75
CA SER A 185 -18.91 20.54 1.21
C SER A 185 -19.77 21.16 0.13
N VAL A 186 -20.83 21.88 0.54
CA VAL A 186 -21.78 22.52 -0.36
C VAL A 186 -21.79 24.02 -0.11
N SER A 187 -21.68 24.80 -1.18
CA SER A 187 -21.76 26.26 -1.13
C SER A 187 -22.36 26.79 -2.41
N GLY A 188 -23.45 27.58 -2.28
CA GLY A 188 -24.18 28.13 -3.42
C GLY A 188 -24.72 27.06 -4.36
N GLY A 189 -25.13 25.89 -3.84
CA GLY A 189 -25.59 24.76 -4.63
C GLY A 189 -24.48 24.01 -5.39
N ALA A 190 -23.22 24.37 -5.22
CA ALA A 190 -22.09 23.67 -5.80
C ALA A 190 -21.43 22.73 -4.78
N VAL A 191 -20.91 21.62 -5.25
CA VAL A 191 -20.25 20.57 -4.44
C VAL A 191 -18.73 20.66 -4.60
N CYS A 192 -18.01 20.63 -3.49
CA CYS A 192 -16.58 20.43 -3.45
C CYS A 192 -16.27 19.09 -2.76
N ALA A 193 -15.35 18.31 -3.33
CA ALA A 193 -14.89 17.05 -2.76
C ALA A 193 -13.40 17.15 -2.42
N SER A 194 -13.07 16.95 -1.15
CA SER A 194 -11.69 16.88 -0.63
C SER A 194 -11.38 15.47 -0.16
N VAL A 195 -10.17 14.98 -0.43
CA VAL A 195 -9.72 13.65 -0.05
C VAL A 195 -8.68 13.74 1.06
N SER A 196 -8.90 12.96 2.12
CA SER A 196 -7.91 12.74 3.18
C SER A 196 -7.50 11.28 3.18
N LEU A 197 -6.26 11.00 2.81
CA LEU A 197 -5.70 9.64 2.80
C LEU A 197 -5.23 9.25 4.20
N ASN A 198 -5.22 7.94 4.47
CA ASN A 198 -4.66 7.40 5.70
C ASN A 198 -3.17 7.78 5.77
N PRO A 199 -2.72 8.55 6.77
CA PRO A 199 -1.34 9.04 6.85
C PRO A 199 -0.32 7.92 7.09
N ASN A 200 -0.76 6.76 7.57
CA ASN A 200 0.08 5.59 7.81
C ASN A 200 0.13 4.63 6.62
N ALA A 201 -0.60 4.93 5.53
CA ALA A 201 -0.63 4.11 4.34
C ALA A 201 0.23 4.73 3.24
N ASP A 202 0.96 3.87 2.53
CA ASP A 202 1.67 4.27 1.31
C ASP A 202 0.67 4.31 0.13
N VAL A 203 0.00 5.44 -0.01
CA VAL A 203 -1.02 5.67 -1.05
C VAL A 203 -0.62 6.86 -1.90
N SER A 204 -0.66 6.70 -3.22
CA SER A 204 -0.54 7.78 -4.19
C SER A 204 -1.81 7.88 -5.05
N VAL A 205 -2.20 9.11 -5.39
CA VAL A 205 -3.30 9.39 -6.31
C VAL A 205 -2.71 9.75 -7.66
N ASP A 206 -2.92 8.89 -8.67
CA ASP A 206 -2.39 9.08 -10.01
C ASP A 206 -3.29 10.01 -10.84
N SER A 207 -4.60 9.94 -10.62
CA SER A 207 -5.58 10.85 -11.21
C SER A 207 -6.85 10.94 -10.36
N ALA A 208 -7.54 12.08 -10.44
CA ALA A 208 -8.79 12.32 -9.73
C ALA A 208 -9.76 13.07 -10.63
N THR A 209 -11.02 12.65 -10.62
CA THR A 209 -12.13 13.36 -11.26
C THR A 209 -13.38 13.24 -10.40
N VAL A 210 -14.04 14.35 -10.21
CA VAL A 210 -15.34 14.43 -9.51
C VAL A 210 -16.41 14.73 -10.53
N TYR A 211 -17.48 13.97 -10.53
CA TYR A 211 -18.67 14.19 -11.35
C TYR A 211 -19.85 14.53 -10.46
N VAL A 212 -20.63 15.51 -10.85
CA VAL A 212 -21.85 15.95 -10.16
C VAL A 212 -23.02 15.85 -11.13
N ALA A 213 -23.91 14.91 -10.90
CA ALA A 213 -25.14 14.73 -11.65
C ALA A 213 -26.30 15.28 -10.83
N SER A 214 -27.06 16.21 -11.39
CA SER A 214 -28.16 16.88 -10.72
C SER A 214 -29.55 16.24 -11.04
N THR A 215 -29.58 15.34 -12.02
CA THR A 215 -30.77 14.59 -12.41
C THR A 215 -30.50 13.10 -12.48
N ALA A 216 -31.52 12.28 -12.35
CA ALA A 216 -31.41 10.83 -12.51
C ALA A 216 -30.91 10.44 -13.92
N LEU A 217 -31.27 11.22 -14.94
CA LEU A 217 -30.81 11.01 -16.31
C LEU A 217 -29.29 11.20 -16.42
N GLU A 218 -28.73 12.28 -15.91
CA GLU A 218 -27.29 12.52 -15.85
C GLU A 218 -26.58 11.43 -15.02
N ALA A 219 -27.15 11.09 -13.84
CA ALA A 219 -26.59 10.05 -12.97
C ALA A 219 -26.53 8.68 -13.68
N SER A 220 -27.47 8.38 -14.56
CA SER A 220 -27.46 7.15 -15.37
C SER A 220 -26.29 7.07 -16.35
N THR A 221 -25.62 8.19 -16.64
CA THR A 221 -24.45 8.28 -17.53
C THR A 221 -23.11 8.18 -16.79
N LEU A 222 -23.09 8.25 -15.45
CA LEU A 222 -21.88 8.21 -14.64
C LEU A 222 -21.04 6.96 -14.94
N GLY A 223 -19.74 7.16 -15.09
CA GLY A 223 -18.81 6.10 -15.41
C GLY A 223 -18.93 5.51 -16.83
N LYS A 224 -19.80 6.04 -17.68
CA LYS A 224 -19.95 5.65 -19.09
C LYS A 224 -19.17 6.61 -20.01
N ARG A 225 -18.88 6.15 -21.23
CA ARG A 225 -18.40 7.02 -22.29
C ARG A 225 -19.51 8.03 -22.67
N GLY A 226 -19.16 9.30 -22.71
CA GLY A 226 -20.13 10.37 -22.99
C GLY A 226 -20.99 10.74 -21.77
N CYS A 227 -20.43 10.62 -20.56
CA CYS A 227 -21.06 11.12 -19.34
C CYS A 227 -21.43 12.61 -19.50
N THR A 228 -22.66 12.95 -19.15
CA THR A 228 -23.24 14.32 -19.28
C THR A 228 -23.20 15.09 -17.97
N ALA A 229 -22.86 14.46 -16.87
CA ALA A 229 -22.71 15.12 -15.57
C ALA A 229 -21.59 16.15 -15.59
N ALA A 230 -21.76 17.24 -14.85
CA ALA A 230 -20.69 18.21 -14.63
C ALA A 230 -19.46 17.55 -14.01
N SER A 231 -18.27 18.00 -14.35
CA SER A 231 -17.03 17.37 -13.83
C SER A 231 -15.95 18.38 -13.53
N GLY A 232 -15.08 18.02 -12.58
CA GLY A 232 -13.91 18.82 -12.17
C GLY A 232 -12.91 17.99 -11.39
N GLY A 233 -11.88 18.65 -10.84
CA GLY A 233 -10.90 18.05 -9.95
C GLY A 233 -11.33 18.07 -8.48
N LEU A 234 -10.50 17.49 -7.62
CA LEU A 234 -10.60 17.64 -6.17
C LEU A 234 -10.42 19.11 -5.77
N ASP A 235 -10.95 19.48 -4.62
CA ASP A 235 -10.87 20.81 -4.01
C ASP A 235 -11.43 21.94 -4.88
N SER A 236 -12.28 21.59 -5.84
CA SER A 236 -12.96 22.54 -6.72
C SER A 236 -14.47 22.46 -6.50
N TYR A 237 -15.18 23.60 -6.53
CA TYR A 237 -16.65 23.63 -6.52
C TYR A 237 -17.19 23.35 -7.91
N ILE A 238 -18.06 22.34 -7.99
CA ILE A 238 -18.64 21.86 -9.24
C ILE A 238 -20.17 22.04 -9.13
N SER A 239 -20.71 22.86 -9.99
CA SER A 239 -22.16 23.09 -10.06
C SER A 239 -22.78 22.17 -11.08
N GLY A 240 -23.84 21.46 -10.66
CA GLY A 240 -24.74 20.78 -11.57
C GLY A 240 -25.78 21.73 -12.18
N SER A 241 -26.60 21.22 -13.07
CA SER A 241 -27.69 21.97 -13.74
C SER A 241 -28.96 22.08 -12.93
N GLY A 242 -29.12 21.33 -11.84
CA GLY A 242 -30.29 21.27 -11.00
C GLY A 242 -30.11 21.88 -9.62
N THR A 243 -31.20 22.02 -8.88
CA THR A 243 -31.20 22.46 -7.49
C THR A 243 -31.85 21.38 -6.63
N GLY A 244 -31.27 21.04 -5.52
CA GLY A 244 -31.83 20.13 -4.53
C GLY A 244 -31.04 18.88 -4.31
N LEU A 245 -30.99 17.93 -5.24
CA LEU A 245 -30.27 16.67 -5.09
C LEU A 245 -29.07 16.57 -6.05
N ALA A 246 -28.01 15.93 -5.60
CA ALA A 246 -26.85 15.61 -6.44
C ALA A 246 -26.37 14.17 -6.22
N ALA A 247 -26.07 13.46 -7.31
CA ALA A 247 -25.29 12.23 -7.27
C ALA A 247 -23.83 12.53 -7.60
N VAL A 248 -22.96 12.41 -6.61
CA VAL A 248 -21.54 12.75 -6.71
C VAL A 248 -20.71 11.49 -6.88
N TYR A 249 -20.04 11.37 -8.02
CA TYR A 249 -19.14 10.27 -8.29
C TYR A 249 -17.69 10.74 -8.25
N VAL A 250 -17.00 10.40 -7.16
CA VAL A 250 -15.57 10.62 -7.03
C VAL A 250 -14.85 9.41 -7.61
N LYS A 251 -14.10 9.63 -8.68
CA LYS A 251 -13.33 8.60 -9.37
C LYS A 251 -11.85 8.89 -9.23
N LEU A 252 -11.13 8.04 -8.53
CA LEU A 252 -9.68 8.10 -8.39
C LEU A 252 -9.02 6.90 -9.07
N SER A 253 -7.83 7.13 -9.64
CA SER A 253 -6.84 6.09 -9.90
C SER A 253 -5.77 6.20 -8.83
N VAL A 254 -5.51 5.12 -8.13
CA VAL A 254 -4.61 5.09 -6.97
C VAL A 254 -3.64 3.94 -7.07
N SER A 255 -2.46 4.14 -6.49
CA SER A 255 -1.48 3.09 -6.26
C SER A 255 -1.19 3.04 -4.77
N PHE A 256 -1.28 1.87 -4.16
CA PHE A 256 -1.19 1.75 -2.71
C PHE A 256 -0.64 0.40 -2.24
N GLN A 257 -0.05 0.41 -1.05
CA GLN A 257 0.35 -0.78 -0.33
C GLN A 257 -0.83 -1.23 0.54
N PRO A 258 -1.36 -2.46 0.34
CA PRO A 258 -2.52 -2.94 1.11
C PRO A 258 -2.23 -3.21 2.59
N ASP A 259 -0.95 -3.44 2.95
CA ASP A 259 -0.56 -3.80 4.31
C ASP A 259 -0.97 -2.74 5.33
N GLY A 260 -1.66 -3.18 6.38
CA GLY A 260 -2.09 -2.30 7.46
C GLY A 260 -3.29 -1.40 7.14
N LEU A 261 -3.85 -1.48 5.92
CA LEU A 261 -5.09 -0.78 5.60
C LEU A 261 -6.29 -1.51 6.20
N PRO A 262 -7.26 -0.77 6.75
CA PRO A 262 -8.53 -1.38 7.16
C PRO A 262 -9.21 -2.04 5.97
N GLU A 263 -9.66 -3.26 6.17
CA GLU A 263 -10.53 -3.94 5.24
C GLU A 263 -11.97 -3.68 5.63
N GLY A 264 -12.76 -3.21 4.69
CA GLY A 264 -14.18 -2.95 4.91
C GLY A 264 -14.94 -3.20 3.62
N ILE A 265 -16.01 -3.94 3.73
CA ILE A 265 -16.95 -4.07 2.63
C ILE A 265 -18.24 -3.44 3.06
N SER A 266 -18.65 -2.57 2.32
CA SER A 266 -20.00 -2.29 1.87
C SER A 266 -20.34 -0.84 1.88
N PRO A 267 -20.57 -0.34 0.73
CA PRO A 267 -21.03 1.03 0.53
C PRO A 267 -22.55 1.20 0.59
N VAL A 268 -23.31 0.24 1.05
CA VAL A 268 -24.76 0.43 1.15
C VAL A 268 -25.10 1.18 2.44
N TRP A 269 -25.41 2.44 2.29
CA TRP A 269 -25.73 3.35 3.38
C TRP A 269 -27.23 3.53 3.53
N SER A 270 -27.72 3.43 4.76
CA SER A 270 -29.09 3.84 5.07
C SER A 270 -29.29 5.31 4.66
N GLY A 271 -30.42 5.62 4.00
CA GLY A 271 -30.75 6.96 3.50
C GLY A 271 -30.29 7.28 2.08
N GLN A 272 -29.30 6.61 1.52
CA GLN A 272 -28.86 6.84 0.13
C GLN A 272 -29.90 6.36 -0.89
N GLU A 273 -30.60 5.26 -0.60
CA GLU A 273 -31.68 4.78 -1.44
C GLU A 273 -32.84 5.75 -1.47
N GLU A 274 -33.21 6.33 -0.33
CA GLU A 274 -34.32 7.33 -0.25
C GLU A 274 -33.97 8.57 -1.08
N LEU A 275 -32.71 9.04 -1.01
CA LEU A 275 -32.28 10.17 -1.84
C LEU A 275 -32.30 9.82 -3.33
N TRP A 276 -31.98 8.59 -3.71
CA TRP A 276 -32.08 8.13 -5.09
C TRP A 276 -33.53 8.10 -5.57
N GLN A 277 -34.45 7.59 -4.75
CA GLN A 277 -35.90 7.58 -5.10
C GLN A 277 -36.46 8.99 -5.25
N ARG A 278 -36.03 9.92 -4.39
CA ARG A 278 -36.40 11.34 -4.52
C ARG A 278 -35.88 11.93 -5.85
N MET A 279 -34.62 11.69 -6.20
CA MET A 279 -34.02 12.18 -7.46
C MET A 279 -34.76 11.62 -8.69
N LEU A 280 -35.22 10.37 -8.66
CA LEU A 280 -36.06 9.79 -9.73
C LEU A 280 -37.38 10.50 -9.86
N GLN A 281 -38.05 10.82 -8.74
CA GLN A 281 -39.34 11.51 -8.72
C GLN A 281 -39.23 12.95 -9.25
N GLU A 282 -38.20 13.69 -8.85
CA GLU A 282 -37.95 15.06 -9.33
C GLU A 282 -37.72 15.07 -10.83
N THR A 283 -36.90 14.16 -11.36
CA THR A 283 -36.63 14.06 -12.80
C THR A 283 -37.88 13.73 -13.62
N THR A 284 -38.82 12.93 -13.07
CA THR A 284 -40.06 12.59 -13.76
C THR A 284 -41.07 13.73 -13.75
N SER A 285 -41.13 14.55 -12.71
CA SER A 285 -42.01 15.71 -12.63
C SER A 285 -41.62 16.86 -13.56
N GLU A 286 -40.30 17.07 -13.76
CA GLU A 286 -39.79 18.07 -14.72
C GLU A 286 -40.06 17.69 -16.19
N ALA A 287 -40.14 16.39 -16.50
CA ALA A 287 -40.38 15.90 -17.86
C ALA A 287 -41.90 16.01 -18.30
N VAL A 288 -42.81 16.26 -17.37
CA VAL A 288 -44.25 16.31 -17.60
C VAL A 288 -44.79 17.76 -17.56
N GLY A 289 -44.04 18.72 -17.07
CA GLY A 289 -44.41 20.15 -17.04
C GLY A 289 -43.83 20.90 -18.24
#